data_ab68d6400ed15c05b1a8e039d7eed320
#
_entry.id   ab68d6400ed15c05b1a8e039d7eed320
#
_cell.length_a   1.000
_cell.length_b   1.000
_cell.length_c   1.000
_cell.angle_alpha   90.00
_cell.angle_beta   90.00
_cell.angle_gamma   90.00
#
_symmetry.space_group_name_H-M   'P 1'
#
loop_
_entity.id
_entity.type
_entity.pdbx_description
1 polymer ?
#
loop_
_entity_poly.entity_id
_entity_poly.type
_entity_poly.pdbx_seq_one_letter_code
_entity_poly.pdbx_strand_id
1 'polypeptide(L)'
;AWHLLNCLESVGGDLNAYTNKEGTVYYSAILKEHIARAVDLLTDIVFHSVYPQAEIDKEVEVICDEIESYNDSPAELIYDEFENIIFKGSPLGHNILGTAEQVRSFKTEDALRFTRKLYRPDNAIFFAYGDIDFKKLVKLIRKALADDDSGKVAENAANSVGKLAEEKLPQISQITQISGDENSITTEKSVSSVKSVGPENYPSVGKEIAGQTIVMQKNTHQAHVMIGTRAYDVNDSRRMPLYLLNNMLGGPGMNAKLNLALREHNGLVYTVESTMVAYGD
;
A
#
# COMPACT_ATOMS: atom_id res chain seq x y z
N ALA A 1 -7.10 5.20 23.12
CA ALA A 1 -5.87 5.51 22.36
C ALA A 1 -4.61 5.16 23.17
N TRP A 2 -4.37 5.74 24.37
CA TRP A 2 -3.13 5.56 25.13
C TRP A 2 -2.77 4.08 25.42
N HIS A 3 -3.75 3.26 25.81
CA HIS A 3 -3.55 1.83 26.07
C HIS A 3 -3.15 1.05 24.83
N LEU A 4 -3.70 1.39 23.67
CA LEU A 4 -3.37 0.75 22.39
C LEU A 4 -1.94 1.06 21.97
N LEU A 5 -1.56 2.33 21.96
CA LEU A 5 -0.20 2.77 21.63
C LEU A 5 0.83 2.14 22.58
N ASN A 6 0.58 2.24 23.89
CA ASN A 6 1.51 1.71 24.88
C ASN A 6 1.59 0.17 24.89
N CYS A 7 0.66 -0.52 24.24
CA CYS A 7 0.66 -1.99 24.16
C CYS A 7 1.95 -2.53 23.54
N LEU A 8 2.44 -1.92 22.47
CA LEU A 8 3.69 -2.33 21.79
C LEU A 8 4.89 -1.49 22.23
N GLU A 9 4.73 -0.20 22.42
CA GLU A 9 5.82 0.70 22.83
C GLU A 9 6.44 0.28 24.17
N SER A 10 5.64 -0.21 25.12
CA SER A 10 6.14 -0.71 26.43
C SER A 10 7.13 -1.87 26.33
N VAL A 11 7.20 -2.53 25.18
CA VAL A 11 8.12 -3.63 24.89
C VAL A 11 9.07 -3.34 23.73
N GLY A 12 9.21 -2.04 23.37
CA GLY A 12 10.10 -1.58 22.31
C GLY A 12 9.62 -1.88 20.90
N GLY A 13 8.32 -2.13 20.73
CA GLY A 13 7.70 -2.25 19.42
C GLY A 13 7.11 -0.93 18.91
N ASP A 14 6.89 -0.83 17.64
CA ASP A 14 6.14 0.27 17.01
C ASP A 14 4.79 -0.20 16.46
N LEU A 15 3.93 0.73 16.15
CA LEU A 15 2.66 0.51 15.47
C LEU A 15 2.48 1.64 14.45
N ASN A 16 2.22 1.27 13.20
CA ASN A 16 1.97 2.26 12.17
C ASN A 16 0.97 1.73 11.13
N ALA A 17 0.46 2.62 10.29
CA ALA A 17 -0.43 2.27 9.18
C ALA A 17 -0.23 3.23 8.02
N TYR A 18 -0.51 2.76 6.80
CA TYR A 18 -0.63 3.62 5.64
C TYR A 18 -1.72 3.12 4.71
N THR A 19 -2.28 4.03 3.94
CA THR A 19 -3.26 3.75 2.89
C THR A 19 -2.69 4.14 1.54
N ASN A 20 -2.86 3.28 0.57
CA ASN A 20 -2.63 3.58 -0.84
C ASN A 20 -3.96 3.47 -1.61
N LYS A 21 -3.92 3.61 -2.94
CA LYS A 21 -5.15 3.59 -3.75
C LYS A 21 -5.85 2.23 -3.81
N GLU A 22 -5.16 1.14 -3.47
CA GLU A 22 -5.69 -0.22 -3.56
C GLU A 22 -5.87 -0.91 -2.21
N GLY A 23 -5.26 -0.40 -1.13
CA GLY A 23 -5.35 -1.06 0.16
C GLY A 23 -4.88 -0.23 1.34
N THR A 24 -5.16 -0.73 2.53
CA THR A 24 -4.66 -0.19 3.79
C THR A 24 -3.78 -1.23 4.47
N VAL A 25 -2.63 -0.83 4.97
CA VAL A 25 -1.67 -1.70 5.65
C VAL A 25 -1.50 -1.22 7.08
N TYR A 26 -1.71 -2.12 8.02
CA TYR A 26 -1.38 -1.95 9.44
C TYR A 26 -0.18 -2.80 9.75
N TYR A 27 0.85 -2.25 10.34
CA TYR A 27 2.06 -3.00 10.60
C TYR A 27 2.72 -2.61 11.92
N SER A 28 3.55 -3.52 12.39
CA SER A 28 4.31 -3.37 13.63
C SER A 28 5.69 -4.03 13.47
N ALA A 29 6.74 -3.39 13.95
CA ALA A 29 8.02 -4.03 14.17
C ALA A 29 8.19 -4.32 15.67
N ILE A 30 8.49 -5.57 16.02
CA ILE A 30 8.52 -6.01 17.41
C ILE A 30 9.50 -7.17 17.60
N LEU A 31 10.02 -7.33 18.82
CA LEU A 31 10.83 -8.49 19.17
C LEU A 31 9.99 -9.77 19.13
N LYS A 32 10.58 -10.87 18.66
CA LYS A 32 9.89 -12.15 18.43
C LYS A 32 9.15 -12.72 19.63
N GLU A 33 9.66 -12.47 20.83
CA GLU A 33 9.03 -12.91 22.08
C GLU A 33 7.67 -12.25 22.33
N HIS A 34 7.42 -11.10 21.73
CA HIS A 34 6.18 -10.33 21.87
C HIS A 34 5.22 -10.46 20.69
N ILE A 35 5.48 -11.37 19.74
CA ILE A 35 4.67 -11.54 18.54
C ILE A 35 3.18 -11.78 18.83
N ALA A 36 2.85 -12.48 19.91
CA ALA A 36 1.47 -12.69 20.30
C ALA A 36 0.74 -11.38 20.57
N ARG A 37 1.41 -10.43 21.23
CA ARG A 37 0.87 -9.09 21.53
C ARG A 37 0.60 -8.29 20.27
N ALA A 38 1.52 -8.36 19.29
CA ALA A 38 1.33 -7.68 18.01
C ALA A 38 0.16 -8.29 17.20
N VAL A 39 0.04 -9.62 17.17
CA VAL A 39 -1.07 -10.30 16.50
C VAL A 39 -2.40 -9.91 17.11
N ASP A 40 -2.53 -9.97 18.44
CA ASP A 40 -3.76 -9.61 19.17
C ASP A 40 -4.13 -8.15 18.87
N LEU A 41 -3.18 -7.21 18.98
CA LEU A 41 -3.43 -5.78 18.76
C LEU A 41 -3.82 -5.46 17.31
N LEU A 42 -3.08 -5.97 16.33
CA LEU A 42 -3.37 -5.72 14.92
C LEU A 42 -4.72 -6.31 14.51
N THR A 43 -5.06 -7.50 15.04
CA THR A 43 -6.37 -8.13 14.81
C THR A 43 -7.49 -7.29 15.39
N ASP A 44 -7.31 -6.79 16.62
CA ASP A 44 -8.32 -5.95 17.30
C ASP A 44 -8.55 -4.63 16.55
N ILE A 45 -7.46 -3.94 16.16
CA ILE A 45 -7.56 -2.68 15.40
C ILE A 45 -8.29 -2.88 14.07
N VAL A 46 -7.96 -3.94 13.34
CA VAL A 46 -8.51 -4.15 11.99
C VAL A 46 -9.95 -4.63 12.04
N PHE A 47 -10.30 -5.56 12.92
CA PHE A 47 -11.58 -6.24 12.86
C PHE A 47 -12.59 -5.82 13.93
N HIS A 48 -12.14 -5.20 15.03
CA HIS A 48 -13.00 -4.89 16.19
C HIS A 48 -13.15 -3.39 16.50
N SER A 49 -12.63 -2.51 15.64
CA SER A 49 -12.76 -1.07 15.82
C SER A 49 -14.22 -0.61 15.78
N VAL A 50 -14.61 0.29 16.70
CA VAL A 50 -16.01 0.70 16.93
C VAL A 50 -16.33 2.12 16.46
N TYR A 51 -15.36 2.90 16.09
CA TYR A 51 -15.47 4.24 15.49
C TYR A 51 -16.46 5.18 16.21
N PRO A 52 -16.24 5.54 17.49
CA PRO A 52 -17.14 6.45 18.20
C PRO A 52 -17.24 7.80 17.49
N GLN A 53 -18.47 8.35 17.34
CA GLN A 53 -18.68 9.60 16.62
C GLN A 53 -17.82 10.76 17.16
N ALA A 54 -17.67 10.87 18.47
CA ALA A 54 -16.86 11.90 19.08
C ALA A 54 -15.37 11.82 18.71
N GLU A 55 -14.86 10.63 18.38
CA GLU A 55 -13.48 10.48 17.87
C GLU A 55 -13.41 10.77 16.37
N ILE A 56 -14.43 10.36 15.60
CA ILE A 56 -14.55 10.75 14.18
C ILE A 56 -14.59 12.29 14.05
N ASP A 57 -15.40 12.97 14.85
CA ASP A 57 -15.53 14.43 14.77
C ASP A 57 -14.20 15.14 15.05
N LYS A 58 -13.35 14.61 15.92
CA LYS A 58 -11.98 15.14 16.16
C LYS A 58 -11.06 14.87 14.98
N GLU A 59 -11.08 13.63 14.46
CA GLU A 59 -10.21 13.20 13.36
C GLU A 59 -10.55 13.94 12.07
N VAL A 60 -11.82 14.25 11.84
CA VAL A 60 -12.30 15.02 10.69
C VAL A 60 -11.58 16.37 10.57
N GLU A 61 -11.40 17.08 11.67
CA GLU A 61 -10.68 18.37 11.64
C GLU A 61 -9.20 18.17 11.30
N VAL A 62 -8.56 17.15 11.88
CA VAL A 62 -7.16 16.81 11.58
C VAL A 62 -6.99 16.46 10.09
N ILE A 63 -7.89 15.62 9.54
CA ILE A 63 -7.85 15.26 8.12
C ILE A 63 -8.11 16.47 7.22
N CYS A 64 -8.99 17.38 7.62
CA CYS A 64 -9.23 18.62 6.87
C CYS A 64 -7.98 19.50 6.81
N ASP A 65 -7.27 19.65 7.94
CA ASP A 65 -6.00 20.37 8.00
C ASP A 65 -4.93 19.69 7.13
N GLU A 66 -4.90 18.35 7.11
CA GLU A 66 -4.01 17.59 6.25
C GLU A 66 -4.32 17.81 4.77
N ILE A 67 -5.60 17.81 4.38
CA ILE A 67 -6.03 18.11 3.00
C ILE A 67 -5.59 19.52 2.59
N GLU A 68 -5.75 20.53 3.48
CA GLU A 68 -5.32 21.89 3.20
C GLU A 68 -3.80 21.97 3.03
N SER A 69 -3.03 21.36 3.93
CA SER A 69 -1.57 21.30 3.86
C SER A 69 -1.09 20.63 2.57
N TYR A 70 -1.76 19.54 2.16
CA TYR A 70 -1.45 18.84 0.93
C TYR A 70 -1.75 19.68 -0.31
N ASN A 71 -2.87 20.39 -0.32
CA ASN A 71 -3.25 21.31 -1.40
C ASN A 71 -2.29 22.49 -1.55
N ASP A 72 -1.63 22.88 -0.47
CA ASP A 72 -0.62 23.95 -0.44
C ASP A 72 0.77 23.47 -0.86
N SER A 73 0.95 22.17 -1.10
CA SER A 73 2.19 21.55 -1.59
C SER A 73 2.09 21.20 -3.08
N PRO A 74 2.48 22.09 -4.01
CA PRO A 74 2.35 21.82 -5.45
C PRO A 74 3.17 20.62 -5.92
N ALA A 75 4.27 20.32 -5.21
CA ALA A 75 5.13 19.19 -5.52
C ALA A 75 4.47 17.84 -5.23
N GLU A 76 3.59 17.78 -4.24
CA GLU A 76 2.83 16.59 -3.89
C GLU A 76 1.54 16.51 -4.70
N LEU A 77 0.81 17.61 -4.76
CA LEU A 77 -0.48 17.70 -5.45
C LEU A 77 -0.38 17.30 -6.93
N ILE A 78 0.74 17.59 -7.61
CA ILE A 78 0.91 17.26 -9.02
C ILE A 78 0.85 15.74 -9.28
N TYR A 79 1.28 14.90 -8.33
CA TYR A 79 1.20 13.44 -8.46
C TYR A 79 -0.26 12.98 -8.46
N ASP A 80 -1.05 13.43 -7.50
CA ASP A 80 -2.45 13.05 -7.41
C ASP A 80 -3.27 13.55 -8.61
N GLU A 81 -3.06 14.79 -9.02
CA GLU A 81 -3.74 15.35 -10.19
C GLU A 81 -3.38 14.59 -11.48
N PHE A 82 -2.12 14.21 -11.62
CA PHE A 82 -1.67 13.43 -12.75
C PHE A 82 -2.30 12.02 -12.76
N GLU A 83 -2.33 11.34 -11.62
CA GLU A 83 -2.97 10.04 -11.49
C GLU A 83 -4.49 10.13 -11.74
N ASN A 84 -5.15 11.16 -11.24
CA ASN A 84 -6.57 11.40 -11.46
C ASN A 84 -6.89 11.57 -12.96
N ILE A 85 -5.98 12.18 -13.73
CA ILE A 85 -6.11 12.33 -15.17
C ILE A 85 -5.92 10.99 -15.88
N ILE A 86 -4.83 10.27 -15.57
CA ILE A 86 -4.49 9.00 -16.21
C ILE A 86 -5.52 7.92 -15.92
N PHE A 87 -6.02 7.86 -14.69
CA PHE A 87 -6.98 6.86 -14.23
C PHE A 87 -8.42 7.39 -14.18
N LYS A 88 -8.73 8.46 -14.95
CA LYS A 88 -10.06 9.03 -14.98
C LYS A 88 -11.12 7.97 -15.31
N GLY A 89 -12.11 7.84 -14.42
CA GLY A 89 -13.18 6.86 -14.54
C GLY A 89 -12.85 5.47 -13.98
N SER A 90 -11.64 5.28 -13.45
CA SER A 90 -11.23 4.11 -12.65
C SER A 90 -11.26 4.45 -11.16
N PRO A 91 -11.43 3.47 -10.28
CA PRO A 91 -11.25 3.64 -8.83
C PRO A 91 -9.88 4.22 -8.42
N LEU A 92 -8.86 4.05 -9.25
CA LEU A 92 -7.53 4.64 -9.02
C LEU A 92 -7.47 6.15 -9.28
N GLY A 93 -8.44 6.71 -10.02
CA GLY A 93 -8.49 8.12 -10.40
C GLY A 93 -9.19 9.01 -9.37
N HIS A 94 -8.79 8.97 -8.11
CA HIS A 94 -9.29 9.84 -7.04
C HIS A 94 -8.22 10.12 -6.00
N ASN A 95 -8.36 11.23 -5.28
CA ASN A 95 -7.47 11.58 -4.17
C ASN A 95 -7.74 10.66 -2.97
N ILE A 96 -6.68 10.14 -2.35
CA ILE A 96 -6.78 9.21 -1.20
C ILE A 96 -7.48 9.90 -0.02
N LEU A 97 -7.15 11.14 0.27
CA LEU A 97 -7.76 11.92 1.34
C LEU A 97 -9.21 12.35 1.04
N GLY A 98 -9.66 12.27 -0.21
CA GLY A 98 -10.96 12.79 -0.63
C GLY A 98 -11.04 14.31 -0.58
N THR A 99 -12.21 14.85 -0.23
CA THR A 99 -12.42 16.29 -0.08
C THR A 99 -12.88 16.63 1.34
N ALA A 100 -12.52 17.81 1.85
CA ALA A 100 -12.93 18.27 3.18
C ALA A 100 -14.46 18.25 3.38
N GLU A 101 -15.24 18.51 2.32
CA GLU A 101 -16.70 18.42 2.35
C GLU A 101 -17.18 16.98 2.59
N GLN A 102 -16.60 16.02 1.88
CA GLN A 102 -16.92 14.59 2.05
C GLN A 102 -16.52 14.11 3.46
N VAL A 103 -15.31 14.46 3.89
CA VAL A 103 -14.79 14.05 5.21
C VAL A 103 -15.68 14.56 6.33
N ARG A 104 -16.12 15.83 6.27
CA ARG A 104 -17.05 16.39 7.25
C ARG A 104 -18.44 15.74 7.26
N SER A 105 -18.80 15.03 6.21
CA SER A 105 -20.09 14.33 6.15
C SER A 105 -20.09 12.94 6.81
N PHE A 106 -18.93 12.36 7.08
CA PHE A 106 -18.80 10.99 7.58
C PHE A 106 -19.33 10.82 9.01
N LYS A 107 -19.98 9.68 9.21
CA LYS A 107 -20.55 9.25 10.48
C LYS A 107 -20.06 7.85 10.85
N THR A 108 -20.22 7.50 12.11
CA THR A 108 -19.92 6.14 12.62
C THR A 108 -20.51 5.04 11.73
N GLU A 109 -21.74 5.23 11.24
CA GLU A 109 -22.42 4.25 10.39
C GLU A 109 -21.71 4.04 9.05
N ASP A 110 -21.09 5.09 8.49
CA ASP A 110 -20.35 5.01 7.24
C ASP A 110 -19.06 4.23 7.42
N ALA A 111 -18.32 4.49 8.50
CA ALA A 111 -17.12 3.75 8.87
C ALA A 111 -17.45 2.27 9.13
N LEU A 112 -18.50 1.98 9.91
CA LEU A 112 -18.92 0.61 10.17
C LEU A 112 -19.44 -0.11 8.92
N ARG A 113 -20.10 0.58 8.00
CA ARG A 113 -20.54 0.02 6.72
C ARG A 113 -19.34 -0.35 5.86
N PHE A 114 -18.34 0.50 5.80
CA PHE A 114 -17.10 0.28 5.05
C PHE A 114 -16.33 -0.92 5.62
N THR A 115 -16.07 -0.93 6.93
CA THR A 115 -15.28 -1.99 7.56
C THR A 115 -15.99 -3.34 7.53
N ARG A 116 -17.28 -3.41 7.78
CA ARG A 116 -18.06 -4.66 7.63
C ARG A 116 -17.99 -5.24 6.22
N LYS A 117 -17.88 -4.40 5.21
CA LYS A 117 -17.79 -4.84 3.81
C LYS A 117 -16.37 -5.29 3.44
N LEU A 118 -15.35 -4.57 3.89
CA LEU A 118 -13.97 -4.73 3.38
C LEU A 118 -13.00 -5.31 4.41
N TYR A 119 -13.16 -5.01 5.70
CA TYR A 119 -12.27 -5.47 6.77
C TYR A 119 -12.77 -6.81 7.29
N ARG A 120 -12.55 -7.84 6.49
CA ARG A 120 -12.96 -9.21 6.81
C ARG A 120 -11.74 -10.12 6.70
N PRO A 121 -11.66 -11.17 7.52
CA PRO A 121 -10.53 -12.11 7.46
C PRO A 121 -10.30 -12.75 6.10
N ASP A 122 -11.36 -12.97 5.30
CA ASP A 122 -11.28 -13.51 3.94
C ASP A 122 -10.82 -12.47 2.88
N ASN A 123 -10.75 -11.19 3.25
CA ASN A 123 -10.23 -10.09 2.44
C ASN A 123 -8.98 -9.46 3.06
N ALA A 124 -8.29 -10.16 3.95
CA ALA A 124 -7.09 -9.70 4.64
C ALA A 124 -5.91 -10.63 4.36
N ILE A 125 -4.71 -10.06 4.32
CA ILE A 125 -3.47 -10.81 4.20
C ILE A 125 -2.64 -10.55 5.45
N PHE A 126 -2.32 -11.61 6.19
CA PHE A 126 -1.33 -11.55 7.25
C PHE A 126 0.05 -11.84 6.68
N PHE A 127 0.94 -10.86 6.78
CA PHE A 127 2.34 -11.01 6.40
C PHE A 127 3.21 -10.88 7.65
N ALA A 128 4.17 -11.78 7.79
CA ALA A 128 5.17 -11.68 8.86
C ALA A 128 6.56 -12.05 8.32
N TYR A 129 7.55 -11.28 8.71
CA TYR A 129 8.94 -11.46 8.32
C TYR A 129 9.85 -11.40 9.54
N GLY A 130 10.76 -12.38 9.68
CA GLY A 130 11.70 -12.45 10.78
C GLY A 130 11.94 -13.89 11.28
N ASP A 131 12.52 -14.01 12.46
CA ASP A 131 12.75 -15.30 13.14
C ASP A 131 11.44 -15.78 13.82
N ILE A 132 10.55 -16.37 13.01
CA ILE A 132 9.18 -16.71 13.39
C ILE A 132 8.91 -18.19 13.13
N ASP A 133 8.32 -18.88 14.12
CA ASP A 133 7.72 -20.19 13.91
C ASP A 133 6.34 -20.01 13.22
N PHE A 134 6.27 -20.41 11.96
CA PHE A 134 5.07 -20.29 11.16
C PHE A 134 3.83 -21.00 11.77
N LYS A 135 4.03 -22.20 12.33
CA LYS A 135 2.91 -22.95 12.96
C LYS A 135 2.39 -22.25 14.20
N LYS A 136 3.30 -21.67 14.99
CA LYS A 136 2.94 -20.87 16.15
C LYS A 136 2.20 -19.60 15.73
N LEU A 137 2.67 -18.89 14.70
CA LEU A 137 2.02 -17.71 14.15
C LEU A 137 0.59 -18.01 13.71
N VAL A 138 0.39 -19.05 12.88
CA VAL A 138 -0.93 -19.46 12.41
C VAL A 138 -1.87 -19.77 13.59
N LYS A 139 -1.36 -20.43 14.65
CA LYS A 139 -2.16 -20.71 15.85
C LYS A 139 -2.56 -19.44 16.59
N LEU A 140 -1.67 -18.45 16.69
CA LEU A 140 -1.98 -17.15 17.31
C LEU A 140 -3.05 -16.41 16.51
N ILE A 141 -2.92 -16.31 15.19
CA ILE A 141 -3.89 -15.64 14.31
C ILE A 141 -5.27 -16.32 14.42
N ARG A 142 -5.30 -17.66 14.36
CA ARG A 142 -6.57 -18.41 14.52
C ARG A 142 -7.22 -18.16 15.87
N LYS A 143 -6.44 -18.09 16.94
CA LYS A 143 -6.97 -17.78 18.27
C LYS A 143 -7.54 -16.36 18.31
N ALA A 144 -6.80 -15.36 17.82
CA ALA A 144 -7.25 -13.97 17.82
C ALA A 144 -8.54 -13.76 17.01
N LEU A 145 -8.71 -14.52 15.91
CA LEU A 145 -9.94 -14.47 15.08
C LEU A 145 -11.10 -15.31 15.67
N ALA A 146 -10.84 -16.27 16.55
CA ALA A 146 -11.86 -17.14 17.12
C ALA A 146 -12.55 -16.55 18.37
N ASP A 147 -11.91 -15.60 19.02
CA ASP A 147 -12.48 -14.88 20.16
C ASP A 147 -13.58 -13.87 19.73
N ASP A 148 -13.85 -13.77 18.42
CA ASP A 148 -14.97 -13.00 17.88
C ASP A 148 -16.27 -13.82 17.96
N ASP A 149 -17.30 -13.26 18.59
CA ASP A 149 -18.63 -13.86 18.82
C ASP A 149 -19.43 -14.13 17.51
N SER A 150 -18.84 -13.85 16.35
CA SER A 150 -19.36 -14.15 15.01
C SER A 150 -18.88 -15.51 14.47
N GLY A 151 -19.01 -16.56 15.25
CA GLY A 151 -18.48 -17.92 15.03
C GLY A 151 -18.62 -18.57 13.63
N LYS A 152 -19.28 -17.93 12.67
CA LYS A 152 -19.35 -18.39 11.27
C LYS A 152 -18.27 -17.79 10.37
N VAL A 153 -17.78 -16.60 10.68
CA VAL A 153 -16.73 -15.90 9.90
C VAL A 153 -15.36 -16.45 10.26
N ALA A 154 -15.13 -16.70 11.55
CA ALA A 154 -13.89 -17.27 12.06
C ALA A 154 -13.62 -18.70 11.52
N GLU A 155 -14.63 -19.53 11.37
CA GLU A 155 -14.49 -20.89 10.83
C GLU A 155 -14.09 -20.88 9.35
N ASN A 156 -14.67 -19.99 8.55
CA ASN A 156 -14.33 -19.81 7.14
C ASN A 156 -12.91 -19.22 6.96
N ALA A 157 -12.53 -18.25 7.76
CA ALA A 157 -11.20 -17.65 7.74
C ALA A 157 -10.13 -18.67 8.20
N ALA A 158 -10.39 -19.40 9.27
CA ALA A 158 -9.50 -20.45 9.77
C ALA A 158 -9.32 -21.58 8.73
N ASN A 159 -10.36 -21.92 7.99
CA ASN A 159 -10.32 -22.90 6.89
C ASN A 159 -9.57 -22.36 5.67
N SER A 160 -9.68 -21.06 5.36
CA SER A 160 -8.93 -20.42 4.28
C SER A 160 -7.43 -20.39 4.57
N VAL A 161 -7.04 -20.02 5.80
CA VAL A 161 -5.63 -20.08 6.25
C VAL A 161 -5.12 -21.53 6.27
N GLY A 162 -5.98 -22.50 6.63
CA GLY A 162 -5.65 -23.93 6.59
C GLY A 162 -5.41 -24.44 5.15
N LYS A 163 -6.27 -24.07 4.20
CA LYS A 163 -6.13 -24.44 2.79
C LYS A 163 -4.89 -23.83 2.13
N LEU A 164 -4.56 -22.59 2.42
CA LEU A 164 -3.33 -21.94 1.96
C LEU A 164 -2.07 -22.58 2.55
N ALA A 165 -2.15 -23.17 3.73
CA ALA A 165 -1.05 -23.89 4.36
C ALA A 165 -0.89 -25.33 3.80
N GLU A 166 -1.95 -25.90 3.24
CA GLU A 166 -1.95 -27.25 2.64
C GLU A 166 -1.66 -27.25 1.14
N GLU A 167 -2.05 -26.20 0.41
CA GLU A 167 -1.56 -25.96 -0.96
C GLU A 167 -0.11 -25.47 -0.83
N LYS A 168 0.83 -26.33 -1.20
CA LYS A 168 2.28 -26.14 -1.23
C LYS A 168 2.65 -24.69 -1.54
N LEU A 169 2.77 -23.85 -0.52
CA LEU A 169 3.51 -22.60 -0.61
C LEU A 169 4.93 -22.96 -1.05
N PRO A 170 5.48 -22.37 -2.11
CA PRO A 170 6.88 -22.54 -2.41
C PRO A 170 7.66 -22.16 -1.16
N GLN A 171 8.52 -23.07 -0.72
CA GLN A 171 9.31 -22.85 0.50
C GLN A 171 10.21 -21.64 0.25
N ILE A 172 9.88 -20.51 0.85
CA ILE A 172 10.73 -19.30 0.94
C ILE A 172 12.00 -19.59 1.76
N SER A 173 12.13 -20.79 2.32
CA SER A 173 13.30 -21.25 3.07
C SER A 173 14.61 -21.38 2.26
N GLN A 174 14.60 -21.07 0.96
CA GLN A 174 15.82 -21.08 0.13
C GLN A 174 16.45 -19.71 -0.15
N ILE A 175 15.96 -18.63 0.44
CA ILE A 175 16.58 -17.31 0.28
C ILE A 175 17.62 -16.99 1.39
N THR A 176 17.81 -17.86 2.36
CA THR A 176 18.68 -17.59 3.51
C THR A 176 20.06 -18.25 3.43
N GLN A 177 20.64 -18.41 2.24
CA GLN A 177 22.06 -18.72 2.10
C GLN A 177 22.65 -18.02 0.89
N ILE A 178 22.87 -16.73 1.01
CA ILE A 178 23.92 -16.05 0.27
C ILE A 178 25.04 -15.78 1.28
N SER A 179 25.79 -16.81 1.61
CA SER A 179 27.16 -16.69 2.09
C SER A 179 28.07 -16.99 0.88
N GLY A 180 28.89 -15.98 0.53
CA GLY A 180 29.89 -15.92 -0.47
C GLY A 180 30.37 -17.24 -1.07
N ASP A 181 30.09 -17.40 -2.35
CA ASP A 181 31.04 -17.96 -3.32
C ASP A 181 30.62 -17.45 -4.72
N GLU A 182 31.55 -16.75 -5.30
CA GLU A 182 31.46 -16.32 -6.69
C GLU A 182 31.57 -17.55 -7.62
N ASN A 183 30.61 -17.69 -8.50
CA ASN A 183 30.50 -18.57 -9.67
C ASN A 183 29.45 -19.68 -9.56
N SER A 184 28.25 -19.31 -9.91
CA SER A 184 27.40 -20.04 -10.88
C SER A 184 25.97 -19.46 -10.85
N ILE A 185 25.67 -18.59 -11.80
CA ILE A 185 24.31 -18.22 -12.15
C ILE A 185 23.76 -19.38 -12.98
N THR A 186 22.94 -20.20 -12.39
CA THR A 186 22.01 -21.04 -13.13
C THR A 186 20.59 -20.59 -12.77
N THR A 187 20.02 -19.85 -13.72
CA THR A 187 18.59 -19.63 -13.86
C THR A 187 17.85 -20.95 -13.87
N GLU A 188 16.85 -21.10 -13.01
CA GLU A 188 15.53 -21.62 -13.36
C GLU A 188 14.67 -21.92 -12.13
N LYS A 189 13.60 -21.21 -11.94
CA LYS A 189 12.19 -21.61 -12.06
C LYS A 189 11.30 -20.49 -11.57
N SER A 190 10.50 -20.01 -12.52
CA SER A 190 9.43 -19.05 -12.31
C SER A 190 8.53 -19.44 -11.15
N VAL A 191 8.41 -18.53 -10.19
CA VAL A 191 7.37 -18.56 -9.16
C VAL A 191 6.04 -18.40 -9.88
N SER A 192 5.21 -19.44 -9.86
CA SER A 192 3.84 -19.35 -10.32
C SER A 192 3.12 -18.31 -9.48
N SER A 193 2.59 -17.29 -10.15
CA SER A 193 1.87 -16.17 -9.59
C SER A 193 0.81 -16.62 -8.58
N VAL A 194 0.90 -16.08 -7.38
CA VAL A 194 -0.26 -15.98 -6.49
C VAL A 194 -1.29 -15.15 -7.25
N LYS A 195 -2.41 -15.75 -7.62
CA LYS A 195 -3.54 -14.98 -8.15
C LYS A 195 -3.97 -14.03 -7.07
N SER A 196 -3.72 -12.74 -7.28
CA SER A 196 -4.33 -11.69 -6.49
C SER A 196 -5.83 -11.87 -6.63
N VAL A 197 -6.54 -12.03 -5.52
CA VAL A 197 -8.00 -11.93 -5.49
C VAL A 197 -8.31 -10.43 -5.57
N GLY A 198 -8.12 -9.87 -6.76
CA GLY A 198 -8.62 -8.55 -7.08
C GLY A 198 -10.12 -8.62 -7.29
N PRO A 199 -10.89 -7.56 -7.04
CA PRO A 199 -12.30 -7.53 -7.37
C PRO A 199 -12.47 -7.78 -8.87
N GLU A 200 -13.23 -8.77 -9.23
CA GLU A 200 -13.41 -9.32 -10.58
C GLU A 200 -14.04 -8.36 -11.61
N ASN A 201 -14.05 -7.08 -11.40
CA ASN A 201 -14.62 -6.11 -12.36
C ASN A 201 -14.06 -4.69 -12.15
N TYR A 202 -12.76 -4.51 -12.30
CA TYR A 202 -12.32 -3.19 -12.75
C TYR A 202 -12.57 -3.13 -14.26
N PRO A 203 -13.40 -2.20 -14.76
CA PRO A 203 -13.47 -2.00 -16.18
C PRO A 203 -12.05 -1.68 -16.65
N SER A 204 -11.52 -2.52 -17.55
CA SER A 204 -10.26 -2.20 -18.21
C SER A 204 -10.45 -0.79 -18.77
N VAL A 205 -9.75 0.18 -18.19
CA VAL A 205 -9.85 1.56 -18.68
C VAL A 205 -9.36 1.53 -20.10
N GLY A 206 -10.34 1.56 -21.01
CA GLY A 206 -10.12 1.33 -22.40
C GLY A 206 -9.17 2.36 -22.98
N LYS A 207 -8.29 1.86 -23.82
CA LYS A 207 -7.69 2.48 -25.00
C LYS A 207 -7.09 3.87 -24.81
N GLU A 208 -5.80 3.91 -25.09
CA GLU A 208 -4.99 5.06 -25.49
C GLU A 208 -5.48 6.41 -24.96
N ILE A 209 -4.87 6.85 -23.88
CA ILE A 209 -5.00 8.25 -23.46
C ILE A 209 -4.35 9.06 -24.58
N ALA A 210 -5.17 9.71 -25.38
CA ALA A 210 -4.67 10.67 -26.35
C ALA A 210 -3.81 11.69 -25.61
N GLY A 211 -2.62 11.98 -26.12
CA GLY A 211 -1.71 12.91 -25.47
C GLY A 211 -2.42 14.20 -25.09
N GLN A 212 -2.48 14.49 -23.80
CA GLN A 212 -3.12 15.70 -23.27
C GLN A 212 -2.04 16.55 -22.61
N THR A 213 -2.14 17.86 -22.81
CA THR A 213 -1.37 18.82 -22.01
C THR A 213 -2.36 19.60 -21.15
N ILE A 214 -2.20 19.50 -19.84
CA ILE A 214 -3.03 20.21 -18.88
C ILE A 214 -2.15 21.20 -18.13
N VAL A 215 -2.56 22.46 -18.10
CA VAL A 215 -1.88 23.52 -17.36
C VAL A 215 -2.79 23.99 -16.26
N MET A 216 -2.36 23.79 -15.01
CA MET A 216 -3.02 24.31 -13.83
C MET A 216 -2.26 25.53 -13.32
N GLN A 217 -2.94 26.68 -13.29
CA GLN A 217 -2.33 27.90 -12.76
C GLN A 217 -2.56 27.96 -11.26
N LYS A 218 -1.47 27.89 -10.51
CA LYS A 218 -1.43 28.04 -9.05
C LYS A 218 -0.58 29.26 -8.69
N ASN A 219 -0.85 29.87 -7.56
CA ASN A 219 -0.05 30.99 -7.06
C ASN A 219 1.23 30.50 -6.37
N THR A 220 2.13 29.93 -7.16
CA THR A 220 3.39 29.34 -6.69
C THR A 220 4.59 29.99 -7.38
N HIS A 221 5.75 29.98 -6.71
CA HIS A 221 6.98 30.56 -7.24
C HIS A 221 7.72 29.63 -8.22
N GLN A 222 7.38 28.35 -8.23
CA GLN A 222 8.03 27.33 -9.08
C GLN A 222 7.01 26.66 -9.99
N ALA A 223 7.42 26.29 -11.18
CA ALA A 223 6.67 25.43 -12.06
C ALA A 223 7.01 23.96 -11.78
N HIS A 224 6.00 23.15 -11.57
CA HIS A 224 6.12 21.71 -11.46
C HIS A 224 5.60 21.09 -12.75
N VAL A 225 6.36 20.16 -13.34
CA VAL A 225 6.00 19.50 -14.61
C VAL A 225 6.03 18.00 -14.41
N MET A 226 4.95 17.33 -14.78
CA MET A 226 4.88 15.88 -14.80
C MET A 226 4.54 15.40 -16.21
N ILE A 227 5.28 14.41 -16.68
CA ILE A 227 5.05 13.75 -17.97
C ILE A 227 5.03 12.26 -17.73
N GLY A 228 3.99 11.59 -18.19
CA GLY A 228 3.90 10.15 -18.02
C GLY A 228 2.76 9.54 -18.82
N THR A 229 2.65 8.23 -18.68
CA THR A 229 1.64 7.43 -19.36
C THR A 229 1.35 6.17 -18.53
N ARG A 230 0.28 5.49 -18.86
CA ARG A 230 0.03 4.14 -18.33
C ARG A 230 1.11 3.18 -18.82
N ALA A 231 1.48 2.27 -17.96
CA ALA A 231 2.50 1.27 -18.22
C ALA A 231 1.89 -0.15 -18.09
N TYR A 232 2.69 -1.10 -17.72
CA TYR A 232 2.28 -2.49 -17.52
C TYR A 232 1.77 -2.70 -16.09
N ASP A 233 0.76 -3.56 -15.93
CA ASP A 233 0.26 -3.97 -14.62
C ASP A 233 1.31 -4.76 -13.80
N VAL A 234 1.01 -4.97 -12.54
CA VAL A 234 1.92 -5.63 -11.58
C VAL A 234 2.28 -7.06 -11.97
N ASN A 235 1.46 -7.75 -12.76
CA ASN A 235 1.67 -9.14 -13.17
C ASN A 235 2.35 -9.27 -14.54
N ASP A 236 2.49 -8.19 -15.31
CA ASP A 236 3.12 -8.22 -16.62
C ASP A 236 4.65 -8.36 -16.51
N SER A 237 5.20 -9.35 -17.19
CA SER A 237 6.65 -9.61 -17.17
C SER A 237 7.49 -8.48 -17.77
N ARG A 238 6.90 -7.67 -18.66
CA ARG A 238 7.56 -6.53 -19.31
C ARG A 238 7.80 -5.35 -18.35
N ARG A 239 7.18 -5.36 -17.17
CA ARG A 239 7.40 -4.33 -16.15
C ARG A 239 8.87 -4.25 -15.69
N MET A 240 9.57 -5.39 -15.62
CA MET A 240 10.96 -5.40 -15.14
C MET A 240 11.92 -4.72 -16.09
N PRO A 241 11.92 -4.99 -17.41
CA PRO A 241 12.67 -4.19 -18.39
C PRO A 241 12.29 -2.70 -18.37
N LEU A 242 11.01 -2.37 -18.21
CA LEU A 242 10.56 -0.98 -18.10
C LEU A 242 11.08 -0.32 -16.83
N TYR A 243 11.06 -1.02 -15.70
CA TYR A 243 11.62 -0.52 -14.45
C TYR A 243 13.11 -0.19 -14.59
N LEU A 244 13.89 -1.07 -15.24
CA LEU A 244 15.29 -0.82 -15.51
C LEU A 244 15.49 0.40 -16.41
N LEU A 245 14.71 0.52 -17.48
CA LEU A 245 14.74 1.68 -18.36
C LEU A 245 14.43 2.97 -17.61
N ASN A 246 13.38 2.95 -16.80
CA ASN A 246 12.97 4.07 -15.96
C ASN A 246 14.10 4.51 -15.01
N ASN A 247 14.77 3.55 -14.37
CA ASN A 247 15.90 3.83 -13.49
C ASN A 247 17.10 4.44 -14.24
N MET A 248 17.36 4.01 -15.46
CA MET A 248 18.41 4.61 -16.32
C MET A 248 18.07 6.03 -16.75
N LEU A 249 16.78 6.34 -16.95
CA LEU A 249 16.32 7.68 -17.36
C LEU A 249 16.39 8.67 -16.21
N GLY A 250 15.78 8.36 -15.08
CA GLY A 250 15.62 9.29 -13.97
C GLY A 250 15.66 8.65 -12.59
N GLY A 251 16.41 7.56 -12.42
CA GLY A 251 16.64 6.96 -11.11
C GLY A 251 17.48 7.87 -10.19
N PRO A 252 17.71 7.45 -8.94
CA PRO A 252 18.30 8.30 -7.89
C PRO A 252 19.77 8.68 -8.12
N GLY A 253 20.43 8.09 -9.13
CA GLY A 253 21.82 8.39 -9.44
C GLY A 253 21.99 9.73 -10.14
N MET A 254 23.01 10.50 -9.75
CA MET A 254 23.34 11.78 -10.41
C MET A 254 23.69 11.62 -11.89
N ASN A 255 24.07 10.42 -12.30
CA ASN A 255 24.39 10.06 -13.69
C ASN A 255 23.16 9.61 -14.50
N ALA A 256 21.97 9.66 -13.95
CA ALA A 256 20.73 9.40 -14.68
C ALA A 256 20.58 10.38 -15.84
N LYS A 257 20.09 9.90 -16.99
CA LYS A 257 20.07 10.69 -18.24
C LYS A 257 19.31 12.01 -18.13
N LEU A 258 18.17 12.00 -17.45
CA LEU A 258 17.38 13.22 -17.24
C LEU A 258 18.11 14.19 -16.32
N ASN A 259 18.77 13.71 -15.27
CA ASN A 259 19.53 14.56 -14.37
C ASN A 259 20.69 15.24 -15.11
N LEU A 260 21.46 14.47 -15.87
CA LEU A 260 22.54 15.05 -16.70
C LEU A 260 21.99 16.07 -17.71
N ALA A 261 20.92 15.72 -18.43
CA ALA A 261 20.41 16.59 -19.49
C ALA A 261 19.75 17.87 -18.96
N LEU A 262 18.87 17.75 -17.96
CA LEU A 262 18.02 18.88 -17.51
C LEU A 262 18.71 19.71 -16.43
N ARG A 263 19.39 19.06 -15.49
CA ARG A 263 20.04 19.75 -14.38
C ARG A 263 21.48 20.13 -14.70
N GLU A 264 22.34 19.15 -14.98
CA GLU A 264 23.78 19.38 -15.06
C GLU A 264 24.18 20.17 -16.31
N HIS A 265 23.64 19.83 -17.49
CA HIS A 265 24.01 20.47 -18.72
C HIS A 265 23.23 21.76 -19.01
N ASN A 266 22.00 21.84 -18.61
CA ASN A 266 21.12 22.95 -18.96
C ASN A 266 20.65 23.81 -17.79
N GLY A 267 20.79 23.36 -16.54
CA GLY A 267 20.39 24.11 -15.35
C GLY A 267 18.90 24.48 -15.30
N LEU A 268 18.04 23.68 -15.95
CA LEU A 268 16.63 23.98 -16.07
C LEU A 268 15.82 23.60 -14.84
N VAL A 269 16.28 22.61 -14.08
CA VAL A 269 15.57 22.06 -12.92
C VAL A 269 16.54 21.85 -11.75
N TYR A 270 16.02 21.95 -10.55
CA TYR A 270 16.75 21.59 -9.34
C TYR A 270 16.70 20.08 -9.09
N THR A 271 15.54 19.48 -9.29
CA THR A 271 15.32 18.04 -9.18
C THR A 271 14.59 17.52 -10.40
N VAL A 272 14.94 16.32 -10.83
CA VAL A 272 14.24 15.55 -11.85
C VAL A 272 14.35 14.08 -11.51
N GLU A 273 13.23 13.39 -11.57
CA GLU A 273 13.17 11.96 -11.32
C GLU A 273 12.21 11.28 -12.29
N SER A 274 12.35 10.00 -12.43
CA SER A 274 11.42 9.15 -13.16
C SER A 274 11.05 7.98 -12.28
N THR A 275 9.77 7.83 -12.02
CA THR A 275 9.22 6.78 -11.16
C THR A 275 8.27 5.89 -11.94
N MET A 276 8.07 4.69 -11.47
CA MET A 276 7.07 3.76 -11.97
C MET A 276 6.31 3.20 -10.77
N VAL A 277 5.03 3.50 -10.73
CA VAL A 277 4.12 2.95 -9.73
C VAL A 277 3.39 1.77 -10.35
N ALA A 278 3.34 0.64 -9.65
CA ALA A 278 2.67 -0.56 -10.11
C ALA A 278 1.33 -0.73 -9.39
N TYR A 279 0.26 -0.77 -10.17
CA TYR A 279 -1.10 -1.07 -9.72
C TYR A 279 -1.57 -2.40 -10.30
N GLY A 280 -2.68 -2.94 -9.78
CA GLY A 280 -3.30 -4.17 -10.27
C GLY A 280 -4.00 -4.01 -11.62
N ASP A 281 -4.12 -2.79 -12.09
CA ASP A 281 -4.79 -2.42 -13.36
C ASP A 281 -3.77 -2.06 -14.47
#